data_eb2b2fdbcdabe0a3a7b3723a92d747c1
#
_entry.id   eb2b2fdbcdabe0a3a7b3723a92d747c1
#
_cell.length_a   1.000
_cell.length_b   1.000
_cell.length_c   1.000
_cell.angle_alpha   90.00
_cell.angle_beta   90.00
_cell.angle_gamma   90.00
#
_symmetry.space_group_name_H-M   'P 1'
#
loop_
_entity.id
_entity.type
_entity.pdbx_description
1 polymer ?
#
loop_
_entity_poly.entity_id
_entity_poly.type
_entity_poly.pdbx_seq_one_letter_code
_entity_poly.pdbx_strand_id
1 'polypeptide(L)'
;CEGEAAEEPVVRLGQKAVSWWQAQGVDVVQKGSLVVALARDKSELTRFARRTRQHQIVDEDGIAVLEPDLVGRVRQGLFFETEAHLSPRDALKTLTENLISAGVTISSNAPVSEPTAQLIDCRGLSAQDALHDLRGVKGEMLVLHSKDITLSRPVRMLHPRHPLYIVPRGDGIFMLGATQIESSDRTRATVRSVLELLSAAFALHPAFGEAEILEIGVDARPAFPDNLPRIRHHDNIIYANGLSRHGFLLAPALAEMTADYCLTRKQPEVMDEYLG
;
A
#
# COMPACT_ATOMS: atom_id res chain seq x y z
N CYS A 1 -3.86 1.76 -10.45
CA CYS A 1 -3.93 0.32 -10.75
C CYS A 1 -4.61 -0.51 -9.67
N GLU A 2 -4.88 0.04 -8.49
CA GLU A 2 -5.65 -0.66 -7.44
C GLU A 2 -7.09 -1.00 -7.88
N GLY A 3 -7.68 -0.23 -8.78
CA GLY A 3 -9.03 -0.47 -9.31
C GLY A 3 -9.23 -1.81 -10.03
N GLU A 4 -8.19 -2.58 -10.30
CA GLU A 4 -8.30 -3.92 -10.90
C GLU A 4 -8.98 -4.92 -9.96
N ALA A 5 -8.68 -4.84 -8.67
CA ALA A 5 -9.15 -5.81 -7.68
C ALA A 5 -9.77 -5.17 -6.43
N ALA A 6 -9.84 -3.84 -6.39
CA ALA A 6 -10.42 -3.12 -5.26
C ALA A 6 -11.91 -2.84 -5.49
N GLU A 7 -12.65 -2.86 -4.39
CA GLU A 7 -14.05 -2.44 -4.36
C GLU A 7 -14.17 -0.94 -4.70
N GLU A 8 -15.32 -0.53 -5.23
CA GLU A 8 -15.57 0.87 -5.63
C GLU A 8 -15.23 1.90 -4.54
N PRO A 9 -15.60 1.69 -3.25
CA PRO A 9 -15.25 2.62 -2.18
C PRO A 9 -13.75 2.87 -2.04
N VAL A 10 -12.91 1.85 -2.25
CA VAL A 10 -11.44 2.00 -2.19
C VAL A 10 -10.95 2.93 -3.29
N VAL A 11 -11.45 2.75 -4.52
CA VAL A 11 -11.06 3.58 -5.66
C VAL A 11 -11.50 5.04 -5.42
N ARG A 12 -12.72 5.25 -4.99
CA ARG A 12 -13.30 6.59 -4.79
C ARG A 12 -12.63 7.33 -3.62
N LEU A 13 -12.51 6.69 -2.47
CA LEU A 13 -11.88 7.29 -1.28
C LEU A 13 -10.39 7.56 -1.51
N GLY A 14 -9.72 6.70 -2.26
CA GLY A 14 -8.31 6.84 -2.58
C GLY A 14 -7.95 8.03 -3.47
N GLN A 15 -8.92 8.64 -4.17
CA GLN A 15 -8.68 9.79 -5.06
C GLN A 15 -8.07 11.01 -4.34
N LYS A 16 -8.34 11.16 -3.05
CA LYS A 16 -7.84 12.26 -2.24
C LYS A 16 -6.40 12.06 -1.73
N ALA A 17 -5.87 10.85 -1.83
CA ALA A 17 -4.62 10.50 -1.13
C ALA A 17 -3.45 11.39 -1.52
N VAL A 18 -3.20 11.58 -2.82
CA VAL A 18 -2.04 12.34 -3.31
C VAL A 18 -2.04 13.77 -2.78
N SER A 19 -3.14 14.50 -3.02
CA SER A 19 -3.24 15.90 -2.58
C SER A 19 -3.20 16.05 -1.07
N TRP A 20 -3.78 15.09 -0.34
CA TRP A 20 -3.74 15.12 1.12
C TRP A 20 -2.31 14.93 1.65
N TRP A 21 -1.56 13.95 1.14
CA TRP A 21 -0.18 13.72 1.56
C TRP A 21 0.73 14.90 1.24
N GLN A 22 0.56 15.51 0.06
CA GLN A 22 1.28 16.73 -0.33
C GLN A 22 0.96 17.91 0.61
N ALA A 23 -0.30 18.07 1.01
CA ALA A 23 -0.71 19.10 1.96
C ALA A 23 -0.10 18.90 3.37
N GLN A 24 0.25 17.67 3.74
CA GLN A 24 0.99 17.38 4.97
C GLN A 24 2.52 17.64 4.84
N GLY A 25 3.01 18.06 3.68
CA GLY A 25 4.44 18.25 3.43
C GLY A 25 5.21 16.95 3.15
N VAL A 26 4.51 15.87 2.85
CA VAL A 26 5.13 14.60 2.46
C VAL A 26 5.58 14.67 1.00
N ASP A 27 6.79 14.21 0.73
CA ASP A 27 7.29 14.09 -0.64
C ASP A 27 6.53 12.97 -1.38
N VAL A 28 5.73 13.37 -2.36
CA VAL A 28 4.93 12.47 -3.20
C VAL A 28 5.45 12.52 -4.62
N VAL A 29 6.02 11.43 -5.08
CA VAL A 29 6.56 11.31 -6.44
C VAL A 29 5.44 10.96 -7.43
N GLN A 30 5.05 11.92 -8.27
CA GLN A 30 4.02 11.78 -9.29
C GLN A 30 4.64 11.56 -10.68
N LYS A 31 5.16 10.38 -10.93
CA LYS A 31 5.72 9.97 -12.23
C LYS A 31 4.89 8.87 -12.92
N GLY A 32 3.69 8.63 -12.42
CA GLY A 32 2.84 7.53 -12.86
C GLY A 32 3.33 6.18 -12.39
N SER A 33 2.70 5.12 -12.88
CA SER A 33 3.12 3.73 -12.70
C SER A 33 3.01 2.95 -14.02
N LEU A 34 3.82 1.92 -14.17
CA LEU A 34 3.84 1.07 -15.35
C LEU A 34 3.43 -0.35 -14.97
N VAL A 35 2.36 -0.85 -15.59
CA VAL A 35 1.92 -2.25 -15.43
C VAL A 35 2.38 -3.04 -16.65
N VAL A 36 3.11 -4.12 -16.43
CA VAL A 36 3.70 -4.94 -17.48
C VAL A 36 3.39 -6.42 -17.26
N ALA A 37 3.56 -7.20 -18.32
CA ALA A 37 3.56 -8.66 -18.25
C ALA A 37 4.66 -9.22 -19.14
N LEU A 38 5.23 -10.35 -18.75
CA LEU A 38 6.14 -11.07 -19.62
C LEU A 38 5.39 -11.61 -20.84
N ALA A 39 6.12 -11.88 -21.94
CA ALA A 39 5.51 -12.31 -23.22
C ALA A 39 4.54 -13.49 -23.07
N ARG A 40 4.88 -14.47 -22.21
CA ARG A 40 4.04 -15.64 -21.91
C ARG A 40 2.74 -15.31 -21.16
N ASP A 41 2.71 -14.19 -20.45
CA ASP A 41 1.61 -13.77 -19.57
C ASP A 41 0.82 -12.56 -20.16
N LYS A 42 0.94 -12.31 -21.46
CA LYS A 42 0.30 -11.18 -22.18
C LYS A 42 -1.22 -11.11 -21.95
N SER A 43 -1.88 -12.25 -21.79
CA SER A 43 -3.33 -12.31 -21.50
C SER A 43 -3.70 -11.63 -20.19
N GLU A 44 -2.81 -11.64 -19.19
CA GLU A 44 -3.01 -10.95 -17.92
C GLU A 44 -3.07 -9.44 -18.10
N LEU A 45 -2.24 -8.88 -18.97
CA LEU A 45 -2.26 -7.45 -19.29
C LEU A 45 -3.59 -7.03 -19.94
N THR A 46 -4.08 -7.84 -20.88
CA THR A 46 -5.39 -7.61 -21.51
C THR A 46 -6.53 -7.69 -20.50
N ARG A 47 -6.49 -8.66 -19.60
CA ARG A 47 -7.48 -8.81 -18.52
C ARG A 47 -7.46 -7.62 -17.57
N PHE A 48 -6.27 -7.18 -17.17
CA PHE A 48 -6.05 -6.03 -16.30
C PHE A 48 -6.59 -4.73 -16.96
N ALA A 49 -6.28 -4.50 -18.23
CA ALA A 49 -6.75 -3.34 -18.97
C ALA A 49 -8.30 -3.22 -18.99
N ARG A 50 -9.00 -4.37 -19.11
CA ARG A 50 -10.48 -4.38 -19.11
C ARG A 50 -11.10 -4.02 -17.76
N ARG A 51 -10.37 -4.21 -16.68
CA ARG A 51 -10.83 -3.97 -15.29
C ARG A 51 -10.42 -2.61 -14.76
N THR A 52 -9.49 -1.94 -15.43
CA THR A 52 -8.96 -0.64 -15.01
C THR A 52 -9.33 0.45 -15.97
N ARG A 53 -9.26 1.69 -15.52
CA ARG A 53 -9.54 2.90 -16.30
C ARG A 53 -8.36 3.86 -16.21
N GLN A 54 -8.35 4.89 -17.05
CA GLN A 54 -7.36 5.97 -17.02
C GLN A 54 -5.91 5.50 -17.23
N HIS A 55 -5.73 4.48 -18.06
CA HIS A 55 -4.42 4.02 -18.50
C HIS A 55 -4.22 4.28 -20.00
N GLN A 56 -2.97 4.44 -20.38
CA GLN A 56 -2.53 4.47 -21.76
C GLN A 56 -1.86 3.13 -22.07
N ILE A 57 -2.18 2.54 -23.24
CA ILE A 57 -1.47 1.37 -23.73
C ILE A 57 -0.17 1.88 -24.34
N VAL A 58 0.97 1.36 -23.88
CA VAL A 58 2.29 1.70 -24.38
C VAL A 58 2.94 0.47 -25.02
N ASP A 59 3.54 0.66 -26.17
CA ASP A 59 4.35 -0.32 -26.88
C ASP A 59 5.82 -0.28 -26.43
N GLU A 60 6.68 -0.96 -27.15
CA GLU A 60 8.10 -1.06 -26.83
C GLU A 60 8.81 0.30 -26.89
N ASP A 61 8.44 1.16 -27.84
CA ASP A 61 8.98 2.53 -27.95
C ASP A 61 8.51 3.40 -26.76
N GLY A 62 7.25 3.30 -26.40
CA GLY A 62 6.71 3.98 -25.23
C GLY A 62 7.36 3.50 -23.93
N ILE A 63 7.64 2.21 -23.81
CA ILE A 63 8.38 1.64 -22.66
C ILE A 63 9.81 2.17 -22.64
N ALA A 64 10.48 2.28 -23.79
CA ALA A 64 11.84 2.82 -23.88
C ALA A 64 11.92 4.26 -23.37
N VAL A 65 10.88 5.06 -23.60
CA VAL A 65 10.80 6.44 -23.08
C VAL A 65 10.52 6.46 -21.58
N LEU A 66 9.64 5.58 -21.10
CA LEU A 66 9.21 5.56 -19.69
C LEU A 66 10.26 4.92 -18.78
N GLU A 67 10.77 3.75 -19.16
CA GLU A 67 11.71 2.91 -18.39
C GLU A 67 12.72 2.26 -19.35
N PRO A 68 13.82 2.96 -19.72
CA PRO A 68 14.80 2.47 -20.69
C PRO A 68 15.38 1.09 -20.37
N ASP A 69 15.57 0.79 -19.08
CA ASP A 69 16.15 -0.48 -18.64
C ASP A 69 15.20 -1.67 -18.82
N LEU A 70 13.93 -1.44 -19.15
CA LEU A 70 12.98 -2.50 -19.47
C LEU A 70 12.88 -2.82 -20.97
N VAL A 71 13.67 -2.15 -21.83
CA VAL A 71 13.72 -2.41 -23.28
C VAL A 71 14.15 -3.84 -23.55
N GLY A 72 13.44 -4.50 -24.48
CA GLY A 72 13.68 -5.92 -24.81
C GLY A 72 13.22 -6.92 -23.75
N ARG A 73 12.78 -6.47 -22.57
CA ARG A 73 12.25 -7.32 -21.51
C ARG A 73 10.73 -7.46 -21.58
N VAL A 74 10.06 -6.37 -21.88
CA VAL A 74 8.61 -6.30 -22.04
C VAL A 74 8.28 -5.55 -23.33
N ARG A 75 7.22 -5.98 -24.03
CA ARG A 75 6.85 -5.42 -25.34
C ARG A 75 5.63 -4.50 -25.29
N GLN A 76 4.90 -4.55 -24.22
CA GLN A 76 3.68 -3.77 -24.03
C GLN A 76 3.44 -3.53 -22.55
N GLY A 77 2.89 -2.39 -22.22
CA GLY A 77 2.50 -2.03 -20.85
C GLY A 77 1.24 -1.17 -20.82
N LEU A 78 0.76 -0.93 -19.59
CA LEU A 78 -0.27 0.04 -19.30
C LEU A 78 0.34 1.12 -18.42
N PHE A 79 0.36 2.34 -18.90
CA PHE A 79 0.87 3.50 -18.16
C PHE A 79 -0.28 4.23 -17.49
N PHE A 80 -0.19 4.40 -16.18
CA PHE A 80 -1.12 5.16 -15.35
C PHE A 80 -0.46 6.48 -14.94
N GLU A 81 -0.67 7.52 -15.70
CA GLU A 81 0.03 8.80 -15.58
C GLU A 81 -0.23 9.49 -14.23
N THR A 82 -1.45 9.40 -13.71
CA THR A 82 -1.88 10.09 -12.49
C THR A 82 -1.48 9.39 -11.19
N GLU A 83 -0.90 8.20 -11.28
CA GLU A 83 -0.49 7.46 -10.10
C GLU A 83 0.81 8.01 -9.50
N ALA A 84 0.95 7.82 -8.21
CA ALA A 84 2.05 8.34 -7.42
C ALA A 84 2.52 7.32 -6.39
N HIS A 85 3.69 7.57 -5.83
CA HIS A 85 4.18 6.84 -4.67
C HIS A 85 4.86 7.78 -3.67
N LEU A 86 4.99 7.32 -2.45
CA LEU A 86 5.71 8.01 -1.38
C LEU A 86 6.56 7.03 -0.59
N SER A 87 7.52 7.54 0.19
CA SER A 87 8.24 6.74 1.17
C SER A 87 7.40 6.59 2.45
N PRO A 88 6.95 5.38 2.82
CA PRO A 88 6.13 5.18 4.02
C PRO A 88 6.79 5.67 5.31
N ARG A 89 8.08 5.42 5.46
CA ARG A 89 8.82 5.81 6.68
C ARG A 89 8.96 7.33 6.81
N ASP A 90 9.28 8.00 5.69
CA ASP A 90 9.41 9.46 5.68
C ASP A 90 8.06 10.14 5.87
N ALA A 91 6.99 9.60 5.28
CA ALA A 91 5.63 10.08 5.49
C ALA A 91 5.22 10.02 6.97
N LEU A 92 5.47 8.90 7.65
CA LEU A 92 5.18 8.77 9.09
C LEU A 92 6.04 9.71 9.94
N LYS A 93 7.31 9.90 9.57
CA LYS A 93 8.20 10.85 10.23
C LYS A 93 7.67 12.28 10.10
N THR A 94 7.31 12.70 8.88
CA THR A 94 6.74 14.03 8.61
C THR A 94 5.46 14.26 9.41
N LEU A 95 4.54 13.30 9.45
CA LEU A 95 3.32 13.41 10.26
C LEU A 95 3.64 13.55 11.76
N THR A 96 4.60 12.78 12.25
CA THR A 96 5.03 12.86 13.66
C THR A 96 5.57 14.25 13.99
N GLU A 97 6.43 14.80 13.14
CA GLU A 97 6.99 16.15 13.28
C GLU A 97 5.90 17.23 13.24
N ASN A 98 4.93 17.09 12.34
CA ASN A 98 3.79 17.99 12.24
C ASN A 98 2.93 17.98 13.51
N LEU A 99 2.64 16.80 14.06
CA LEU A 99 1.86 16.65 15.28
C LEU A 99 2.57 17.30 16.49
N ILE A 100 3.86 17.05 16.64
CA ILE A 100 4.67 17.67 17.70
C ILE A 100 4.67 19.21 17.56
N SER A 101 4.86 19.71 16.33
CA SER A 101 4.84 21.14 16.03
C SER A 101 3.48 21.79 16.30
N ALA A 102 2.40 21.03 16.16
CA ALA A 102 1.04 21.43 16.51
C ALA A 102 0.73 21.33 18.02
N GLY A 103 1.70 20.94 18.85
CA GLY A 103 1.54 20.84 20.30
C GLY A 103 0.89 19.54 20.78
N VAL A 104 0.79 18.52 19.91
CA VAL A 104 0.26 17.19 20.28
C VAL A 104 1.31 16.43 21.07
N THR A 105 0.93 15.90 22.22
CA THR A 105 1.79 15.04 23.04
C THR A 105 1.78 13.63 22.49
N ILE A 106 2.96 13.09 22.16
CA ILE A 106 3.14 11.70 21.75
C ILE A 106 3.82 10.95 22.90
N SER A 107 3.14 9.94 23.44
CA SER A 107 3.65 9.10 24.52
C SER A 107 3.91 7.67 24.03
N SER A 108 5.12 7.20 24.19
CA SER A 108 5.50 5.81 23.89
C SER A 108 5.35 4.93 25.14
N ASN A 109 5.02 3.65 24.92
CA ASN A 109 4.86 2.66 26.01
C ASN A 109 3.85 3.10 27.09
N ALA A 110 2.82 3.82 26.68
CA ALA A 110 1.76 4.35 27.55
C ALA A 110 0.42 3.69 27.22
N PRO A 111 0.12 2.49 27.76
CA PRO A 111 -1.17 1.86 27.53
C PRO A 111 -2.29 2.68 28.18
N VAL A 112 -3.39 2.84 27.47
CA VAL A 112 -4.60 3.49 27.98
C VAL A 112 -5.43 2.43 28.70
N SER A 113 -5.55 2.53 30.02
CA SER A 113 -6.31 1.56 30.83
C SER A 113 -7.79 1.91 30.91
N GLU A 114 -8.12 3.19 31.13
CA GLU A 114 -9.50 3.68 31.17
C GLU A 114 -9.58 5.06 30.52
N PRO A 115 -10.28 5.21 29.39
CA PRO A 115 -10.42 6.52 28.76
C PRO A 115 -11.36 7.41 29.56
N THR A 116 -10.83 8.50 30.09
CA THR A 116 -11.62 9.55 30.78
C THR A 116 -12.25 10.55 29.79
N ALA A 117 -11.83 10.51 28.54
CA ALA A 117 -12.33 11.31 27.43
C ALA A 117 -12.59 10.40 26.21
N GLN A 118 -13.05 10.97 25.11
CA GLN A 118 -13.22 10.23 23.88
C GLN A 118 -11.86 9.66 23.39
N LEU A 119 -11.80 8.38 23.16
CA LEU A 119 -10.65 7.66 22.63
C LEU A 119 -10.86 7.32 21.14
N ILE A 120 -9.83 7.48 20.32
CA ILE A 120 -9.80 6.95 18.96
C ILE A 120 -8.79 5.81 18.94
N ASP A 121 -9.26 4.58 18.69
CA ASP A 121 -8.43 3.38 18.62
C ASP A 121 -8.05 3.08 17.17
N CYS A 122 -6.76 3.25 16.85
CA CYS A 122 -6.17 2.96 15.55
C CYS A 122 -5.08 1.88 15.65
N ARG A 123 -5.13 0.96 16.63
CA ARG A 123 -4.08 -0.03 16.91
C ARG A 123 -3.89 -1.10 15.81
N GLY A 124 -4.63 -1.03 14.71
CA GLY A 124 -4.54 -2.02 13.64
C GLY A 124 -4.89 -3.41 14.15
N LEU A 125 -4.08 -4.42 13.83
CA LEU A 125 -4.37 -5.81 14.22
C LEU A 125 -4.40 -6.03 15.74
N SER A 126 -3.75 -5.18 16.51
CA SER A 126 -3.79 -5.28 17.97
C SER A 126 -5.16 -4.96 18.60
N ALA A 127 -6.10 -4.42 17.82
CA ALA A 127 -7.47 -4.17 18.25
C ALA A 127 -8.40 -5.39 18.14
N GLN A 128 -7.87 -6.59 17.86
CA GLN A 128 -8.64 -7.84 17.82
C GLN A 128 -9.27 -8.21 19.19
N ASP A 129 -8.77 -7.63 20.26
CA ASP A 129 -9.37 -7.74 21.60
C ASP A 129 -10.78 -7.12 21.68
N ALA A 130 -11.07 -6.12 20.84
CA ALA A 130 -12.35 -5.43 20.75
C ALA A 130 -13.07 -5.66 19.42
N LEU A 131 -12.33 -5.87 18.34
CA LEU A 131 -12.85 -6.06 16.97
C LEU A 131 -12.68 -7.54 16.57
N HIS A 132 -13.60 -8.40 17.00
CA HIS A 132 -13.46 -9.86 16.87
C HIS A 132 -13.53 -10.38 15.43
N ASP A 133 -14.11 -9.63 14.51
CA ASP A 133 -14.13 -9.94 13.08
C ASP A 133 -12.88 -9.42 12.30
N LEU A 134 -11.97 -8.74 13.01
CA LEU A 134 -10.70 -8.30 12.42
C LEU A 134 -9.75 -9.50 12.25
N ARG A 135 -9.18 -9.67 11.08
CA ARG A 135 -8.23 -10.74 10.77
C ARG A 135 -6.90 -10.20 10.27
N GLY A 136 -5.87 -11.00 10.40
CA GLY A 136 -4.56 -10.66 9.86
C GLY A 136 -4.37 -11.17 8.43
N VAL A 137 -3.80 -10.33 7.57
CA VAL A 137 -3.31 -10.74 6.24
C VAL A 137 -1.83 -10.48 6.20
N LYS A 138 -1.04 -11.54 6.38
CA LYS A 138 0.43 -11.48 6.40
C LYS A 138 0.95 -10.99 5.05
N GLY A 139 1.87 -10.03 5.11
CA GLY A 139 2.58 -9.49 3.98
C GLY A 139 4.08 -9.56 4.20
N GLU A 140 4.78 -10.04 3.20
CA GLU A 140 6.24 -10.10 3.20
C GLU A 140 6.73 -9.27 2.02
N MET A 141 7.78 -8.49 2.25
CA MET A 141 8.38 -7.58 1.27
C MET A 141 9.90 -7.60 1.40
N LEU A 142 10.56 -7.13 0.37
CA LEU A 142 12.01 -7.02 0.33
C LEU A 142 12.42 -5.58 0.01
N VAL A 143 13.54 -5.16 0.58
CA VAL A 143 14.25 -3.96 0.14
C VAL A 143 15.57 -4.41 -0.47
N LEU A 144 15.78 -4.06 -1.73
CA LEU A 144 16.98 -4.40 -2.49
C LEU A 144 17.76 -3.15 -2.84
N HIS A 145 19.08 -3.32 -3.04
CA HIS A 145 19.94 -2.31 -3.64
C HIS A 145 20.60 -2.89 -4.90
N SER A 146 20.50 -2.20 -6.01
CA SER A 146 21.16 -2.52 -7.27
C SER A 146 21.65 -1.25 -7.95
N LYS A 147 22.88 -1.28 -8.47
CA LYS A 147 23.47 -0.20 -9.27
C LYS A 147 23.27 -0.40 -10.76
N ASP A 148 22.82 -1.60 -11.15
CA ASP A 148 22.80 -2.06 -12.55
C ASP A 148 21.42 -1.92 -13.20
N ILE A 149 20.48 -1.31 -12.50
CA ILE A 149 19.14 -0.99 -13.03
C ILE A 149 18.64 0.32 -12.43
N THR A 150 17.98 1.11 -13.25
CA THR A 150 17.30 2.33 -12.86
C THR A 150 15.81 2.23 -13.24
N LEU A 151 14.94 2.47 -12.28
CA LEU A 151 13.51 2.66 -12.51
C LEU A 151 13.09 4.04 -12.02
N SER A 152 12.28 4.73 -12.81
CA SER A 152 11.82 6.09 -12.51
C SER A 152 10.48 6.13 -11.78
N ARG A 153 9.74 5.01 -11.83
CA ARG A 153 8.36 4.87 -11.30
C ARG A 153 8.09 3.47 -10.80
N PRO A 154 7.00 3.25 -10.05
CA PRO A 154 6.56 1.91 -9.71
C PRO A 154 6.28 1.07 -10.95
N VAL A 155 6.83 -0.15 -10.99
CA VAL A 155 6.55 -1.15 -12.01
C VAL A 155 5.79 -2.29 -11.39
N ARG A 156 4.59 -2.59 -11.90
CA ARG A 156 3.81 -3.75 -11.51
C ARG A 156 3.90 -4.82 -12.59
N MET A 157 4.55 -5.93 -12.26
CA MET A 157 4.59 -7.09 -13.15
C MET A 157 3.41 -8.02 -12.83
N LEU A 158 2.56 -8.22 -13.82
CA LEU A 158 1.46 -9.18 -13.73
C LEU A 158 1.99 -10.59 -13.92
N HIS A 159 1.57 -11.48 -13.05
CA HIS A 159 1.83 -12.91 -13.13
C HIS A 159 0.63 -13.65 -12.52
N PRO A 160 0.18 -14.77 -13.10
CA PRO A 160 -1.03 -15.48 -12.63
C PRO A 160 -1.00 -15.91 -11.17
N ARG A 161 0.19 -16.19 -10.63
CA ARG A 161 0.37 -16.69 -9.26
C ARG A 161 1.14 -15.73 -8.35
N HIS A 162 2.10 -14.97 -8.90
CA HIS A 162 3.05 -14.18 -8.13
C HIS A 162 3.17 -12.77 -8.71
N PRO A 163 2.09 -11.95 -8.59
CA PRO A 163 2.18 -10.55 -9.02
C PRO A 163 3.20 -9.82 -8.14
N LEU A 164 4.03 -9.02 -8.79
CA LEU A 164 5.09 -8.25 -8.13
C LEU A 164 4.87 -6.77 -8.41
N TYR A 165 5.14 -5.93 -7.44
CA TYR A 165 5.41 -4.51 -7.68
C TYR A 165 6.81 -4.17 -7.18
N ILE A 166 7.50 -3.33 -7.95
CA ILE A 166 8.82 -2.79 -7.61
C ILE A 166 8.66 -1.28 -7.55
N VAL A 167 9.01 -0.69 -6.42
CA VAL A 167 8.90 0.75 -6.20
C VAL A 167 10.30 1.32 -5.96
N PRO A 168 10.81 2.20 -6.85
CA PRO A 168 12.08 2.86 -6.63
C PRO A 168 12.01 3.83 -5.44
N ARG A 169 13.10 3.89 -4.68
CA ARG A 169 13.25 4.75 -3.49
C ARG A 169 14.40 5.74 -3.60
N GLY A 170 15.02 5.86 -4.78
CA GLY A 170 16.25 6.61 -5.00
C GLY A 170 17.51 5.79 -4.71
N ASP A 171 18.64 6.28 -5.16
CA ASP A 171 19.98 5.73 -4.87
C ASP A 171 20.13 4.21 -5.09
N GLY A 172 19.47 3.68 -6.13
CA GLY A 172 19.49 2.25 -6.44
C GLY A 172 18.71 1.37 -5.45
N ILE A 173 17.92 1.97 -4.55
CA ILE A 173 17.09 1.23 -3.59
C ILE A 173 15.72 0.95 -4.20
N PHE A 174 15.26 -0.29 -4.05
CA PHE A 174 13.98 -0.77 -4.55
C PHE A 174 13.22 -1.52 -3.47
N MET A 175 11.94 -1.19 -3.31
CA MET A 175 11.02 -1.98 -2.50
C MET A 175 10.25 -2.94 -3.39
N LEU A 176 10.32 -4.23 -3.09
CA LEU A 176 9.60 -5.31 -3.75
C LEU A 176 8.46 -5.81 -2.87
N GLY A 177 7.28 -5.93 -3.43
CA GLY A 177 6.15 -6.44 -2.66
C GLY A 177 5.08 -7.10 -3.52
N ALA A 178 4.17 -7.72 -2.89
CA ALA A 178 4.21 -8.28 -1.55
C ALA A 178 3.36 -9.54 -1.53
N THR A 179 3.67 -10.45 -0.65
CA THR A 179 2.80 -11.61 -0.42
C THR A 179 1.47 -11.20 0.22
N GLN A 180 0.46 -12.02 0.02
CA GLN A 180 -0.84 -11.94 0.69
C GLN A 180 -1.19 -13.34 1.19
N ILE A 181 -1.03 -13.54 2.48
CA ILE A 181 -1.24 -14.84 3.13
C ILE A 181 -2.26 -14.67 4.24
N GLU A 182 -3.32 -15.47 4.23
CA GLU A 182 -4.32 -15.47 5.29
C GLU A 182 -3.71 -16.03 6.58
N SER A 183 -3.10 -15.12 7.36
CA SER A 183 -2.42 -15.45 8.62
C SER A 183 -2.18 -14.18 9.43
N SER A 184 -2.32 -14.27 10.74
CA SER A 184 -1.94 -13.22 11.68
C SER A 184 -0.48 -13.34 12.17
N ASP A 185 0.30 -14.28 11.62
CA ASP A 185 1.70 -14.44 12.00
C ASP A 185 2.55 -13.25 11.51
N ARG A 186 3.24 -12.60 12.44
CA ARG A 186 4.07 -11.43 12.21
C ARG A 186 5.58 -11.71 12.37
N THR A 187 5.96 -12.96 12.53
CA THR A 187 7.31 -13.30 13.00
C THR A 187 8.37 -13.22 11.91
N ARG A 188 8.29 -14.07 10.89
CA ARG A 188 9.36 -14.20 9.88
C ARG A 188 8.80 -14.50 8.50
N ALA A 189 9.54 -14.09 7.45
CA ALA A 189 9.30 -14.50 6.09
C ALA A 189 9.66 -15.98 5.89
N THR A 190 8.93 -16.63 4.98
CA THR A 190 9.24 -17.99 4.59
C THR A 190 10.23 -18.00 3.41
N VAL A 191 11.02 -19.08 3.29
CA VAL A 191 11.90 -19.29 2.13
C VAL A 191 11.10 -19.23 0.82
N ARG A 192 9.91 -19.82 0.80
CA ARG A 192 9.02 -19.80 -0.37
C ARG A 192 8.69 -18.37 -0.79
N SER A 193 8.23 -17.53 0.13
CA SER A 193 7.84 -16.16 -0.17
C SER A 193 9.00 -15.31 -0.69
N VAL A 194 10.15 -15.43 -0.06
CA VAL A 194 11.37 -14.72 -0.49
C VAL A 194 11.78 -15.17 -1.88
N LEU A 195 11.79 -16.49 -2.13
CA LEU A 195 12.14 -17.05 -3.43
C LEU A 195 11.17 -16.61 -4.53
N GLU A 196 9.86 -16.57 -4.26
CA GLU A 196 8.84 -16.12 -5.19
C GLU A 196 9.05 -14.64 -5.58
N LEU A 197 9.28 -13.76 -4.61
CA LEU A 197 9.52 -12.34 -4.86
C LEU A 197 10.81 -12.10 -5.63
N LEU A 198 11.92 -12.74 -5.24
CA LEU A 198 13.21 -12.60 -5.92
C LEU A 198 13.17 -13.19 -7.33
N SER A 199 12.54 -14.35 -7.51
CA SER A 199 12.39 -14.95 -8.85
C SER A 199 11.57 -14.08 -9.78
N ALA A 200 10.52 -13.43 -9.27
CA ALA A 200 9.71 -12.50 -10.06
C ALA A 200 10.49 -11.24 -10.44
N ALA A 201 11.29 -10.69 -9.51
CA ALA A 201 12.15 -9.56 -9.79
C ALA A 201 13.23 -9.90 -10.85
N PHE A 202 13.90 -11.04 -10.70
CA PHE A 202 14.88 -11.55 -11.66
C PHE A 202 14.25 -11.78 -13.05
N ALA A 203 13.02 -12.30 -13.10
CA ALA A 203 12.31 -12.50 -14.36
C ALA A 203 11.96 -11.18 -15.06
N LEU A 204 11.67 -10.11 -14.30
CA LEU A 204 11.49 -8.78 -14.87
C LEU A 204 12.80 -8.24 -15.44
N HIS A 205 13.87 -8.25 -14.63
CA HIS A 205 15.18 -7.80 -15.07
C HIS A 205 16.33 -8.56 -14.38
N PRO A 206 17.31 -9.12 -15.12
CA PRO A 206 18.39 -9.93 -14.56
C PRO A 206 19.32 -9.19 -13.58
N ALA A 207 19.42 -7.87 -13.66
CA ALA A 207 20.19 -7.08 -12.70
C ALA A 207 19.71 -7.26 -11.24
N PHE A 208 18.46 -7.65 -11.03
CA PHE A 208 17.97 -7.99 -9.68
C PHE A 208 18.58 -9.30 -9.14
N GLY A 209 19.20 -10.11 -9.97
CA GLY A 209 19.91 -11.32 -9.52
C GLY A 209 21.17 -11.02 -8.74
N GLU A 210 21.81 -9.88 -9.02
CA GLU A 210 23.04 -9.41 -8.35
C GLU A 210 22.75 -8.31 -7.31
N ALA A 211 21.46 -7.99 -7.07
CA ALA A 211 21.08 -6.99 -6.09
C ALA A 211 21.35 -7.46 -4.65
N GLU A 212 21.80 -6.54 -3.81
CA GLU A 212 21.97 -6.77 -2.37
C GLU A 212 20.58 -6.77 -1.68
N ILE A 213 20.36 -7.73 -0.79
CA ILE A 213 19.16 -7.73 0.07
C ILE A 213 19.44 -6.89 1.30
N LEU A 214 18.84 -5.73 1.40
CA LEU A 214 19.01 -4.82 2.53
C LEU A 214 18.06 -5.15 3.69
N GLU A 215 16.82 -5.57 3.37
CA GLU A 215 15.82 -5.83 4.41
C GLU A 215 14.80 -6.88 3.90
N ILE A 216 14.34 -7.70 4.84
CA ILE A 216 13.16 -8.57 4.67
C ILE A 216 12.13 -8.10 5.68
N GLY A 217 11.05 -7.45 5.19
CA GLY A 217 9.97 -6.95 6.02
C GLY A 217 8.82 -7.96 6.13
N VAL A 218 8.29 -8.14 7.33
CA VAL A 218 7.14 -9.01 7.61
C VAL A 218 6.20 -8.32 8.56
N ASP A 219 4.92 -8.27 8.22
CA ASP A 219 3.87 -7.90 9.15
C ASP A 219 2.51 -8.49 8.71
N ALA A 220 1.50 -8.40 9.58
CA ALA A 220 0.13 -8.77 9.26
C ALA A 220 -0.75 -7.51 9.20
N ARG A 221 -1.38 -7.31 8.04
CA ARG A 221 -2.29 -6.20 7.79
C ARG A 221 -3.63 -6.45 8.46
N PRO A 222 -4.23 -5.46 9.14
CA PRO A 222 -5.58 -5.59 9.68
C PRO A 222 -6.61 -5.55 8.55
N ALA A 223 -7.48 -6.53 8.47
CA ALA A 223 -8.52 -6.62 7.45
C ALA A 223 -9.83 -7.13 8.04
N PHE A 224 -10.93 -6.50 7.70
CA PHE A 224 -12.26 -7.06 7.88
C PHE A 224 -12.58 -8.10 6.79
N PRO A 225 -13.64 -8.90 6.92
CA PRO A 225 -13.92 -10.00 5.99
C PRO A 225 -13.98 -9.60 4.50
N ASP A 226 -14.47 -8.40 4.20
CA ASP A 226 -14.57 -7.84 2.85
C ASP A 226 -13.38 -6.95 2.43
N ASN A 227 -12.36 -6.81 3.29
CA ASN A 227 -11.19 -5.94 3.12
C ASN A 227 -11.49 -4.43 3.01
N LEU A 228 -12.67 -3.98 3.40
CA LEU A 228 -13.02 -2.57 3.48
C LEU A 228 -12.75 -2.01 4.88
N PRO A 229 -12.28 -0.76 5.00
CA PRO A 229 -12.09 -0.11 6.29
C PRO A 229 -13.42 0.16 6.98
N ARG A 230 -13.37 0.27 8.31
CA ARG A 230 -14.54 0.59 9.13
C ARG A 230 -14.22 1.63 10.18
N ILE A 231 -15.21 2.46 10.46
CA ILE A 231 -15.29 3.28 11.68
C ILE A 231 -16.42 2.70 12.50
N ARG A 232 -16.13 2.35 13.75
CA ARG A 232 -17.10 1.82 14.72
C ARG A 232 -17.08 2.63 15.98
N HIS A 233 -18.20 2.77 16.65
CA HIS A 233 -18.31 3.51 17.91
C HIS A 233 -18.96 2.63 18.97
N HIS A 234 -18.24 2.41 20.04
CA HIS A 234 -18.76 1.70 21.20
C HIS A 234 -18.36 2.47 22.46
N ASP A 235 -19.34 2.81 23.28
CA ASP A 235 -19.18 3.65 24.46
C ASP A 235 -18.44 4.98 24.13
N ASN A 236 -17.28 5.19 24.72
CA ASN A 236 -16.44 6.36 24.53
C ASN A 236 -15.29 6.13 23.52
N ILE A 237 -15.31 4.98 22.82
CA ILE A 237 -14.22 4.57 21.92
C ILE A 237 -14.69 4.57 20.47
N ILE A 238 -13.96 5.27 19.61
CA ILE A 238 -14.12 5.22 18.16
C ILE A 238 -12.98 4.37 17.59
N TYR A 239 -13.31 3.30 16.94
CA TYR A 239 -12.35 2.42 16.26
C TYR A 239 -12.26 2.81 14.78
N ALA A 240 -11.05 3.13 14.29
CA ALA A 240 -10.75 3.35 12.89
C ALA A 240 -9.74 2.31 12.42
N ASN A 241 -10.19 1.31 11.64
CA ASN A 241 -9.37 0.13 11.37
C ASN A 241 -9.70 -0.55 10.02
N GLY A 242 -8.98 -1.61 9.69
CA GLY A 242 -9.28 -2.48 8.55
C GLY A 242 -8.78 -1.96 7.21
N LEU A 243 -7.74 -1.11 7.18
CA LEU A 243 -7.19 -0.55 5.94
C LEU A 243 -6.55 -1.60 5.02
N SER A 244 -6.35 -2.83 5.49
CA SER A 244 -5.79 -3.94 4.71
C SER A 244 -4.48 -3.51 3.99
N ARG A 245 -4.39 -3.71 2.69
CA ARG A 245 -3.24 -3.31 1.87
C ARG A 245 -3.26 -1.83 1.43
N HIS A 246 -4.32 -1.10 1.74
CA HIS A 246 -4.57 0.25 1.24
C HIS A 246 -4.26 1.35 2.27
N GLY A 247 -3.40 1.09 3.26
CA GLY A 247 -3.13 2.00 4.37
C GLY A 247 -2.83 3.43 3.91
N PHE A 248 -1.80 3.65 3.12
CA PHE A 248 -1.42 4.99 2.65
C PHE A 248 -2.41 5.59 1.64
N LEU A 249 -3.19 4.75 0.96
CA LEU A 249 -4.22 5.21 0.03
C LEU A 249 -5.48 5.70 0.75
N LEU A 250 -5.91 5.00 1.80
CA LEU A 250 -7.20 5.25 2.45
C LEU A 250 -7.10 5.95 3.79
N ALA A 251 -5.93 5.96 4.45
CA ALA A 251 -5.76 6.63 5.73
C ALA A 251 -6.18 8.11 5.70
N PRO A 252 -5.91 8.90 4.63
CA PRO A 252 -6.41 10.27 4.55
C PRO A 252 -7.93 10.38 4.67
N ALA A 253 -8.66 9.60 3.87
CA ALA A 253 -10.12 9.64 3.89
C ALA A 253 -10.69 9.12 5.21
N LEU A 254 -10.11 8.05 5.77
CA LEU A 254 -10.54 7.49 7.04
C LEU A 254 -10.29 8.47 8.20
N ALA A 255 -9.15 9.17 8.19
CA ALA A 255 -8.82 10.17 9.19
C ALA A 255 -9.79 11.37 9.15
N GLU A 256 -10.10 11.89 7.94
CA GLU A 256 -11.09 12.96 7.76
C GLU A 256 -12.46 12.56 8.29
N MET A 257 -12.95 11.37 7.88
CA MET A 257 -14.25 10.87 8.34
C MET A 257 -14.30 10.64 9.86
N THR A 258 -13.21 10.15 10.45
CA THR A 258 -13.11 9.95 11.90
C THR A 258 -13.13 11.29 12.64
N ALA A 259 -12.37 12.28 12.17
CA ALA A 259 -12.35 13.61 12.74
C ALA A 259 -13.72 14.31 12.62
N ASP A 260 -14.35 14.26 11.46
CA ASP A 260 -15.70 14.80 11.25
C ASP A 260 -16.71 14.17 12.22
N TYR A 261 -16.63 12.85 12.39
CA TYR A 261 -17.51 12.14 13.32
C TYR A 261 -17.25 12.55 14.79
N CYS A 262 -16.00 12.68 15.18
CA CYS A 262 -15.65 13.15 16.53
C CYS A 262 -16.19 14.55 16.83
N LEU A 263 -16.03 15.47 15.88
CA LEU A 263 -16.33 16.89 16.08
C LEU A 263 -17.80 17.24 15.86
N THR A 264 -18.44 16.61 14.89
CA THR A 264 -19.77 17.02 14.41
C THR A 264 -20.83 15.93 14.49
N ARG A 265 -20.45 14.69 14.79
CA ARG A 265 -21.30 13.48 14.74
C ARG A 265 -21.84 13.21 13.33
N LYS A 266 -21.24 13.74 12.29
CA LYS A 266 -21.54 13.39 10.91
C LYS A 266 -21.19 11.93 10.66
N GLN A 267 -22.18 11.13 10.33
CA GLN A 267 -22.00 9.68 10.16
C GLN A 267 -21.08 9.38 8.95
N PRO A 268 -19.97 8.65 9.14
CA PRO A 268 -19.10 8.21 8.07
C PRO A 268 -19.77 7.18 7.16
N GLU A 269 -19.46 7.22 5.86
CA GLU A 269 -19.98 6.21 4.91
C GLU A 269 -19.45 4.79 5.15
N VAL A 270 -18.31 4.66 5.85
CA VAL A 270 -17.71 3.37 6.22
C VAL A 270 -18.05 2.96 7.66
N MET A 271 -19.00 3.65 8.28
CA MET A 271 -19.46 3.30 9.61
C MET A 271 -20.36 2.08 9.54
N ASP A 272 -20.09 1.10 10.40
CA ASP A 272 -21.01 0.00 10.65
C ASP A 272 -21.36 -0.10 12.14
N GLU A 273 -22.55 -0.63 12.41
CA GLU A 273 -23.03 -0.93 13.75
C GLU A 273 -22.62 -2.37 14.09
N TYR A 274 -21.37 -2.54 14.50
CA TYR A 274 -20.94 -3.82 15.01
C TYR A 274 -21.45 -3.97 16.45
N LEU A 275 -22.45 -4.78 16.61
CA LEU A 275 -22.88 -5.28 17.90
C LEU A 275 -22.16 -6.62 18.11
N GLY A 276 -21.04 -6.59 18.84
CA GLY A 276 -20.22 -7.76 19.18
C GLY A 276 -20.95 -8.83 19.95
#